data_159f254d1d6c6970f1bd0faee2a6e432
#
_entry.id   159f254d1d6c6970f1bd0faee2a6e432
#
_cell.length_a   1.000
_cell.length_b   1.000
_cell.length_c   1.000
_cell.angle_alpha   90.00
_cell.angle_beta   90.00
_cell.angle_gamma   90.00
#
_symmetry.space_group_name_H-M   'P 1'
#
loop_
_entity.id
_entity.type
_entity.pdbx_description
1 polymer ?
#
loop_
_entity_poly.entity_id
_entity_poly.type
_entity_poly.pdbx_seq_one_letter_code
_entity_poly.pdbx_strand_id
1 'polypeptide(L)'
;FAQYSLNSEYQVVGWQRIKNIVTPYPLIATGSVNGRKTGIIFGEGIWRWRLYNYTLSGSHTEFNELMDKLVQYLALRDNEDNFIIDYQPVYYETETVGMTAEVYNDTYEMVTTPEVTIILKDSTQREFPYVFDRTGRFYRLNAGIFPPGRYSFTARTTLGAAEYTETGGFAVMPVNM
;
A
#
# COMPACT_ATOMS: atom_id res chain seq x y z
N PHE A 1 24.05 15.13 1.43
CA PHE A 1 23.31 13.90 1.78
C PHE A 1 22.06 14.32 2.53
N ALA A 2 20.88 13.91 2.05
CA ALA A 2 19.64 14.19 2.75
C ALA A 2 19.56 13.32 4.02
N GLN A 3 19.24 13.92 5.15
CA GLN A 3 18.93 13.20 6.36
C GLN A 3 17.47 12.73 6.25
N TYR A 4 17.23 11.43 6.43
CA TYR A 4 15.90 10.84 6.46
C TYR A 4 15.81 9.81 7.58
N SER A 5 14.63 9.67 8.12
CA SER A 5 14.31 8.65 9.12
C SER A 5 13.11 7.85 8.64
N LEU A 6 13.07 6.59 9.02
CA LEU A 6 11.93 5.72 8.79
C LEU A 6 10.98 5.80 9.99
N ASN A 7 9.68 5.67 9.74
CA ASN A 7 8.71 5.46 10.82
C ASN A 7 8.80 4.01 11.33
N SER A 8 8.05 3.71 12.39
CA SER A 8 8.07 2.40 13.07
C SER A 8 7.51 1.23 12.24
N GLU A 9 6.85 1.52 11.11
CA GLU A 9 6.28 0.51 10.21
C GLU A 9 7.34 -0.16 9.32
N TYR A 10 8.54 0.42 9.24
CA TYR A 10 9.63 -0.07 8.42
C TYR A 10 10.74 -0.71 9.25
N GLN A 11 11.26 -1.82 8.75
CA GLN A 11 12.44 -2.50 9.25
C GLN A 11 13.61 -2.29 8.29
N VAL A 12 14.79 -1.99 8.82
CA VAL A 12 16.00 -1.81 8.01
C VAL A 12 16.60 -3.17 7.69
N VAL A 13 16.68 -3.50 6.41
CA VAL A 13 17.33 -4.70 5.89
C VAL A 13 18.83 -4.48 5.72
N GLY A 14 19.23 -3.27 5.34
CA GLY A 14 20.64 -2.93 5.15
C GLY A 14 20.92 -1.46 5.38
N TRP A 15 22.09 -1.16 5.91
CA TRP A 15 22.54 0.19 6.21
C TRP A 15 23.54 0.69 5.15
N GLN A 16 23.52 1.98 4.92
CA GLN A 16 24.51 2.61 4.02
C GLN A 16 25.90 2.55 4.65
N ARG A 17 26.88 2.19 3.83
CA ARG A 17 28.27 2.21 4.19
C ARG A 17 29.05 3.15 3.25
N ILE A 18 29.69 4.15 3.82
CA ILE A 18 30.54 5.07 3.06
C ILE A 18 31.98 4.73 3.38
N LYS A 19 32.71 4.24 2.39
CA LYS A 19 34.07 3.66 2.59
C LYS A 19 33.99 2.53 3.64
N ASN A 20 34.60 2.70 4.79
CA ASN A 20 34.59 1.70 5.87
C ASN A 20 33.72 2.07 7.07
N ILE A 21 32.94 3.15 6.97
CA ILE A 21 32.08 3.63 8.06
C ILE A 21 30.63 3.27 7.74
N VAL A 22 30.01 2.52 8.65
CA VAL A 22 28.55 2.28 8.60
C VAL A 22 27.87 3.55 9.08
N THR A 23 26.93 4.05 8.28
CA THR A 23 26.17 5.25 8.62
C THR A 23 24.85 4.87 9.30
N PRO A 24 24.17 5.78 10.01
CA PRO A 24 22.85 5.53 10.56
C PRO A 24 21.71 5.64 9.50
N TYR A 25 22.05 5.71 8.22
CA TYR A 25 21.09 5.84 7.14
C TYR A 25 20.75 4.47 6.55
N PRO A 26 19.47 4.10 6.46
CA PRO A 26 19.07 2.86 5.79
C PRO A 26 19.40 2.90 4.30
N LEU A 27 19.80 1.76 3.76
CA LEU A 27 20.01 1.55 2.33
C LEU A 27 18.84 0.77 1.71
N ILE A 28 18.37 -0.26 2.43
CA ILE A 28 17.22 -1.05 2.07
C ILE A 28 16.33 -1.14 3.31
N ALA A 29 15.07 -0.87 3.15
CA ALA A 29 14.06 -1.04 4.19
C ALA A 29 12.82 -1.72 3.62
N THR A 30 12.16 -2.52 4.45
CA THR A 30 10.90 -3.18 4.13
C THR A 30 9.90 -2.90 5.24
N GLY A 31 8.62 -2.89 4.90
CA GLY A 31 7.55 -2.65 5.86
C GLY A 31 6.21 -3.09 5.32
N SER A 32 5.18 -2.99 6.15
CA SER A 32 3.80 -3.17 5.73
C SER A 32 3.03 -1.89 6.03
N VAL A 33 2.45 -1.30 5.01
CA VAL A 33 1.66 -0.07 5.11
C VAL A 33 0.28 -0.36 4.55
N ASN A 34 -0.75 -0.21 5.37
CA ASN A 34 -2.14 -0.53 5.01
C ASN A 34 -2.30 -1.95 4.45
N GLY A 35 -1.68 -2.95 5.09
CA GLY A 35 -1.73 -4.35 4.65
C GLY A 35 -0.92 -4.66 3.37
N ARG A 36 -0.18 -3.70 2.84
CA ARG A 36 0.66 -3.87 1.66
C ARG A 36 2.12 -3.90 2.01
N LYS A 37 2.82 -4.94 1.60
CA LYS A 37 4.28 -5.01 1.71
C LYS A 37 4.91 -3.94 0.82
N THR A 38 5.80 -3.17 1.41
CA THR A 38 6.53 -2.09 0.75
C THR A 38 8.02 -2.29 0.93
N GLY A 39 8.79 -2.11 -0.13
CA GLY A 39 10.24 -2.12 -0.10
C GLY A 39 10.78 -0.80 -0.62
N ILE A 40 11.76 -0.23 0.07
CA ILE A 40 12.40 1.03 -0.32
C ILE A 40 13.90 0.79 -0.46
N ILE A 41 14.48 1.21 -1.57
CA ILE A 41 15.93 1.23 -1.79
C ILE A 41 16.36 2.69 -1.87
N PHE A 42 17.14 3.13 -0.88
CA PHE A 42 17.62 4.51 -0.76
C PHE A 42 18.97 4.68 -1.51
N GLY A 43 18.93 4.50 -2.81
CA GLY A 43 20.12 4.63 -3.64
C GLY A 43 19.80 4.43 -5.11
N GLU A 44 20.70 4.94 -5.94
CA GLU A 44 20.69 4.74 -7.38
C GLU A 44 21.75 3.74 -7.82
N GLY A 45 21.61 3.24 -9.04
CA GLY A 45 22.64 2.40 -9.65
C GLY A 45 22.73 0.99 -9.06
N ILE A 46 21.60 0.38 -8.70
CA ILE A 46 21.55 -0.99 -8.16
C ILE A 46 22.22 -2.03 -9.09
N TRP A 47 22.25 -1.76 -10.40
CA TRP A 47 22.97 -2.57 -11.36
C TRP A 47 24.48 -2.66 -11.08
N ARG A 48 25.06 -1.65 -10.43
CA ARG A 48 26.48 -1.63 -10.02
C ARG A 48 26.74 -2.68 -8.94
N TRP A 49 25.79 -2.94 -8.06
CA TRP A 49 25.91 -3.99 -7.04
C TRP A 49 26.00 -5.37 -7.70
N ARG A 50 25.20 -5.59 -8.75
CA ARG A 50 25.25 -6.82 -9.54
C ARG A 50 26.61 -7.01 -10.21
N LEU A 51 27.16 -5.97 -10.82
CA LEU A 51 28.50 -6.02 -11.43
C LEU A 51 29.59 -6.20 -10.37
N TYR A 52 29.50 -5.51 -9.25
CA TYR A 52 30.47 -5.64 -8.15
C TYR A 52 30.45 -7.06 -7.56
N ASN A 53 29.29 -7.65 -7.38
CA ASN A 53 29.16 -9.03 -6.95
C ASN A 53 29.92 -9.97 -7.90
N TYR A 54 29.76 -9.80 -9.21
CA TYR A 54 30.48 -10.60 -10.21
C TYR A 54 32.00 -10.41 -10.10
N THR A 55 32.48 -9.20 -9.86
CA THR A 55 33.94 -8.96 -9.72
C THR A 55 34.53 -9.62 -8.46
N LEU A 56 33.73 -9.84 -7.42
CA LEU A 56 34.19 -10.45 -6.16
C LEU A 56 34.11 -11.99 -6.21
N SER A 57 33.01 -12.54 -6.71
CA SER A 57 32.70 -13.98 -6.60
C SER A 57 32.67 -14.71 -7.95
N GLY A 58 32.82 -14.00 -9.07
CA GLY A 58 32.68 -14.58 -10.41
C GLY A 58 31.24 -14.98 -10.77
N SER A 59 30.26 -14.61 -9.94
CA SER A 59 28.85 -14.93 -10.13
C SER A 59 27.96 -13.75 -9.75
N HIS A 60 26.67 -13.84 -10.10
CA HIS A 60 25.65 -12.87 -9.67
C HIS A 60 24.72 -13.46 -8.58
N THR A 61 25.12 -14.57 -7.98
CA THR A 61 24.23 -15.38 -7.14
C THR A 61 23.73 -14.59 -5.93
N GLU A 62 24.63 -13.93 -5.18
CA GLU A 62 24.27 -13.23 -3.95
C GLU A 62 23.37 -12.03 -4.23
N PHE A 63 23.62 -11.32 -5.35
CA PHE A 63 22.75 -10.22 -5.77
C PHE A 63 21.37 -10.72 -6.19
N ASN A 64 21.33 -11.80 -6.98
CA ASN A 64 20.05 -12.37 -7.43
C ASN A 64 19.23 -12.89 -6.24
N GLU A 65 19.86 -13.60 -5.29
CA GLU A 65 19.21 -14.05 -4.06
C GLU A 65 18.63 -12.91 -3.23
N LEU A 66 19.34 -11.79 -3.11
CA LEU A 66 18.82 -10.59 -2.43
C LEU A 66 17.57 -10.06 -3.13
N MET A 67 17.62 -9.94 -4.45
CA MET A 67 16.48 -9.44 -5.24
C MET A 67 15.30 -10.41 -5.19
N ASP A 68 15.55 -11.71 -5.33
CA ASP A 68 14.52 -12.74 -5.27
C ASP A 68 13.82 -12.73 -3.89
N LYS A 69 14.59 -12.61 -2.80
CA LYS A 69 14.02 -12.52 -1.43
C LYS A 69 13.19 -11.25 -1.24
N LEU A 70 13.66 -10.12 -1.79
CA LEU A 70 12.88 -8.88 -1.74
C LEU A 70 11.57 -9.00 -2.54
N VAL A 71 11.63 -9.56 -3.74
CA VAL A 71 10.43 -9.78 -4.58
C VAL A 71 9.48 -10.77 -3.91
N GLN A 72 10.00 -11.88 -3.37
CA GLN A 72 9.18 -12.84 -2.61
C GLN A 72 8.50 -12.17 -1.40
N TYR A 73 9.24 -11.38 -0.62
CA TYR A 73 8.66 -10.63 0.50
C TYR A 73 7.55 -9.69 0.04
N LEU A 74 7.76 -8.94 -1.06
CA LEU A 74 6.76 -8.00 -1.58
C LEU A 74 5.55 -8.70 -2.20
N ALA A 75 5.73 -9.94 -2.68
CA ALA A 75 4.65 -10.75 -3.21
C ALA A 75 3.79 -11.43 -2.12
N LEU A 76 4.35 -11.55 -0.89
CA LEU A 76 3.57 -12.02 0.24
C LEU A 76 2.56 -10.94 0.63
N ARG A 77 1.29 -11.26 0.50
CA ARG A 77 0.24 -10.48 1.16
C ARG A 77 0.25 -10.88 2.64
N ASP A 78 0.18 -9.91 3.55
CA ASP A 78 -0.20 -10.17 4.95
C ASP A 78 -1.72 -10.40 4.94
N ASN A 79 -2.12 -11.56 4.43
CA ASN A 79 -3.53 -11.91 4.29
C ASN A 79 -4.08 -12.43 5.62
N GLU A 80 -4.24 -11.55 6.59
CA GLU A 80 -5.16 -11.78 7.70
C GLU A 80 -6.50 -11.05 7.47
N ASP A 81 -6.54 -10.11 6.51
CA ASP A 81 -7.74 -9.30 6.27
C ASP A 81 -8.58 -9.91 5.15
N ASN A 82 -9.74 -10.44 5.54
CA ASN A 82 -10.75 -10.95 4.60
C ASN A 82 -11.46 -9.83 3.82
N PHE A 83 -11.22 -8.57 4.18
CA PHE A 83 -11.81 -7.40 3.56
C PHE A 83 -10.77 -6.29 3.41
N ILE A 84 -10.53 -5.81 2.21
CA ILE A 84 -9.51 -4.82 1.89
C ILE A 84 -10.12 -3.71 1.05
N ILE A 85 -9.87 -2.46 1.41
CA ILE A 85 -10.21 -1.28 0.61
C ILE A 85 -8.93 -0.65 0.08
N ASP A 86 -8.83 -0.52 -1.23
CA ASP A 86 -7.75 0.19 -1.91
C ASP A 86 -8.22 1.56 -2.38
N TYR A 87 -7.48 2.60 -2.00
CA TYR A 87 -7.80 4.00 -2.28
C TYR A 87 -6.53 4.84 -2.36
N GLN A 88 -6.63 6.02 -2.96
CA GLN A 88 -5.55 6.99 -2.93
C GLN A 88 -5.65 7.85 -1.66
N PRO A 89 -4.54 8.12 -0.97
CA PRO A 89 -4.55 8.98 0.22
C PRO A 89 -4.81 10.47 -0.13
N VAL A 90 -4.59 10.87 -1.39
CA VAL A 90 -4.79 12.23 -1.89
C VAL A 90 -5.43 12.19 -3.27
N TYR A 91 -6.49 12.97 -3.46
CA TYR A 91 -7.13 13.28 -4.74
C TYR A 91 -7.07 14.79 -4.99
N TYR A 92 -7.25 15.21 -6.22
CA TYR A 92 -7.45 16.61 -6.55
C TYR A 92 -8.94 16.92 -6.78
N GLU A 93 -9.35 18.19 -6.57
CA GLU A 93 -10.77 18.59 -6.68
C GLU A 93 -11.39 18.42 -8.08
N THR A 94 -10.56 18.15 -9.09
CA THR A 94 -10.99 17.83 -10.46
C THR A 94 -11.04 16.34 -10.73
N GLU A 95 -10.58 15.51 -9.79
CA GLU A 95 -10.51 14.07 -9.93
C GLU A 95 -11.70 13.38 -9.25
N THR A 96 -12.08 12.27 -9.82
CA THR A 96 -13.07 11.39 -9.22
C THR A 96 -12.45 10.59 -8.08
N VAL A 97 -13.08 10.60 -6.92
CA VAL A 97 -12.73 9.70 -5.80
C VAL A 97 -13.14 8.28 -6.17
N GLY A 98 -12.17 7.48 -6.55
CA GLY A 98 -12.33 6.08 -6.91
C GLY A 98 -11.70 5.17 -5.86
N MET A 99 -12.39 4.09 -5.51
CA MET A 99 -11.91 3.08 -4.58
C MET A 99 -12.19 1.69 -5.13
N THR A 100 -11.40 0.70 -4.73
CA THR A 100 -11.69 -0.71 -4.98
C THR A 100 -11.77 -1.48 -3.68
N ALA A 101 -12.59 -2.53 -3.67
CA ALA A 101 -12.69 -3.43 -2.53
C ALA A 101 -12.48 -4.88 -2.98
N GLU A 102 -11.83 -5.64 -2.11
CA GLU A 102 -11.62 -7.08 -2.27
C GLU A 102 -12.15 -7.78 -1.02
N VAL A 103 -12.91 -8.84 -1.22
CA VAL A 103 -13.45 -9.68 -0.14
C VAL A 103 -12.96 -11.10 -0.35
N TYR A 104 -12.44 -11.71 0.71
CA TYR A 104 -11.88 -13.06 0.71
C TYR A 104 -12.64 -13.95 1.69
N ASN A 105 -12.90 -15.19 1.29
CA ASN A 105 -13.47 -16.21 2.17
C ASN A 105 -12.41 -16.80 3.12
N ASP A 106 -12.79 -17.72 3.99
CA ASP A 106 -11.89 -18.36 4.95
C ASP A 106 -10.79 -19.21 4.30
N THR A 107 -10.93 -19.54 3.01
CA THR A 107 -9.89 -20.22 2.20
C THR A 107 -9.05 -19.24 1.39
N TYR A 108 -9.19 -17.93 1.65
CA TYR A 108 -8.51 -16.84 0.93
C TYR A 108 -8.77 -16.80 -0.58
N GLU A 109 -9.94 -17.29 -1.00
CA GLU A 109 -10.41 -17.10 -2.36
C GLU A 109 -11.23 -15.81 -2.44
N MET A 110 -10.99 -15.02 -3.46
CA MET A 110 -11.72 -13.79 -3.70
C MET A 110 -13.18 -14.08 -4.06
N VAL A 111 -14.11 -13.44 -3.34
CA VAL A 111 -15.54 -13.60 -3.55
C VAL A 111 -16.21 -12.25 -3.85
N THR A 112 -17.23 -12.27 -4.72
CA THR A 112 -18.00 -11.08 -5.08
C THR A 112 -19.50 -11.26 -4.81
N THR A 113 -19.87 -12.23 -3.98
CA THR A 113 -21.26 -12.51 -3.61
C THR A 113 -21.81 -11.51 -2.58
N PRO A 114 -21.06 -11.07 -1.55
CA PRO A 114 -21.59 -10.14 -0.56
C PRO A 114 -21.78 -8.74 -1.13
N GLU A 115 -22.62 -7.94 -0.50
CA GLU A 115 -22.71 -6.50 -0.76
C GLU A 115 -21.61 -5.77 0.02
N VAL A 116 -20.99 -4.79 -0.61
CA VAL A 116 -19.99 -3.93 0.04
C VAL A 116 -20.53 -2.50 0.07
N THR A 117 -20.68 -1.98 1.27
CA THR A 117 -21.15 -0.61 1.52
C THR A 117 -20.05 0.25 2.10
N ILE A 118 -20.12 1.56 1.90
CA ILE A 118 -19.19 2.51 2.48
C ILE A 118 -19.92 3.82 2.81
N ILE A 119 -19.55 4.41 3.91
CA ILE A 119 -19.98 5.75 4.32
C ILE A 119 -18.75 6.64 4.34
N LEU A 120 -18.74 7.64 3.48
CA LEU A 120 -17.73 8.71 3.53
C LEU A 120 -18.24 9.82 4.46
N LYS A 121 -17.34 10.44 5.22
CA LYS A 121 -17.66 11.57 6.11
C LYS A 121 -16.69 12.72 5.87
N ASP A 122 -17.20 13.92 5.76
CA ASP A 122 -16.39 15.13 5.74
C ASP A 122 -16.02 15.63 7.14
N SER A 123 -15.25 16.71 7.21
CA SER A 123 -14.84 17.33 8.49
C SER A 123 -16.01 17.88 9.33
N THR A 124 -17.19 18.08 8.72
CA THR A 124 -18.43 18.51 9.38
C THR A 124 -19.30 17.33 9.82
N GLN A 125 -18.81 16.09 9.66
CA GLN A 125 -19.54 14.84 9.96
C GLN A 125 -20.75 14.59 9.03
N ARG A 126 -20.80 15.26 7.88
CA ARG A 126 -21.81 14.96 6.86
C ARG A 126 -21.48 13.63 6.21
N GLU A 127 -22.48 12.77 6.13
CA GLU A 127 -22.36 11.41 5.61
C GLU A 127 -22.77 11.31 4.14
N PHE A 128 -22.00 10.52 3.39
CA PHE A 128 -22.25 10.20 2.00
C PHE A 128 -22.21 8.67 1.86
N PRO A 129 -23.38 8.00 1.87
CA PRO A 129 -23.44 6.54 1.73
C PRO A 129 -23.33 6.12 0.26
N TYR A 130 -22.56 5.05 0.03
CA TYR A 130 -22.41 4.42 -1.28
C TYR A 130 -22.43 2.90 -1.16
N VAL A 131 -22.70 2.25 -2.29
CA VAL A 131 -22.55 0.81 -2.48
C VAL A 131 -21.54 0.61 -3.61
N PHE A 132 -20.63 -0.35 -3.42
CA PHE A 132 -19.68 -0.70 -4.47
C PHE A 132 -20.33 -1.52 -5.57
N ASP A 133 -19.98 -1.22 -6.81
CA ASP A 133 -20.35 -2.01 -7.97
C ASP A 133 -19.47 -3.26 -8.08
N ARG A 134 -20.08 -4.39 -8.42
CA ARG A 134 -19.36 -5.64 -8.69
C ARG A 134 -18.74 -5.60 -10.07
N THR A 135 -17.41 -5.82 -10.14
CA THR A 135 -16.67 -5.80 -11.39
C THR A 135 -15.82 -7.07 -11.50
N GLY A 136 -16.38 -8.12 -12.07
CA GLY A 136 -15.70 -9.39 -12.24
C GLY A 136 -15.25 -10.01 -10.91
N ARG A 137 -13.96 -9.83 -10.55
CA ARG A 137 -13.37 -10.43 -9.34
C ARG A 137 -13.25 -9.47 -8.16
N PHE A 138 -13.53 -8.20 -8.32
CA PHE A 138 -13.39 -7.17 -7.27
C PHE A 138 -14.57 -6.20 -7.34
N TYR A 139 -14.61 -5.32 -6.37
CA TYR A 139 -15.61 -4.26 -6.29
C TYR A 139 -14.99 -2.92 -6.66
N ARG A 140 -15.77 -2.06 -7.27
CA ARG A 140 -15.34 -0.69 -7.62
C ARG A 140 -16.37 0.32 -7.13
N LEU A 141 -15.87 1.41 -6.58
CA LEU A 141 -16.65 2.59 -6.26
C LEU A 141 -16.15 3.77 -7.10
N ASN A 142 -17.08 4.51 -7.66
CA ASN A 142 -16.90 5.84 -8.19
C ASN A 142 -17.78 6.78 -7.38
N ALA A 143 -17.22 7.46 -6.39
CA ALA A 143 -17.98 8.34 -5.51
C ALA A 143 -18.20 9.73 -6.09
N GLY A 144 -17.59 10.05 -7.26
CA GLY A 144 -17.68 11.35 -7.87
C GLY A 144 -16.60 12.33 -7.41
N ILE A 145 -16.84 13.62 -7.64
CA ILE A 145 -15.92 14.71 -7.33
C ILE A 145 -16.32 15.32 -5.98
N PHE A 146 -15.32 15.60 -5.15
CA PHE A 146 -15.52 16.17 -3.81
C PHE A 146 -14.80 17.53 -3.68
N PRO A 147 -15.35 18.46 -2.88
CA PRO A 147 -14.66 19.70 -2.52
C PRO A 147 -13.35 19.46 -1.78
N PRO A 148 -12.39 20.40 -1.84
CA PRO A 148 -11.17 20.30 -1.04
C PRO A 148 -11.47 20.15 0.46
N GLY A 149 -10.80 19.18 1.10
CA GLY A 149 -11.03 18.87 2.50
C GLY A 149 -10.46 17.51 2.90
N ARG A 150 -10.65 17.16 4.16
CA ARG A 150 -10.33 15.83 4.68
C ARG A 150 -11.59 15.01 4.84
N TYR A 151 -11.49 13.77 4.42
CA TYR A 151 -12.57 12.80 4.46
C TYR A 151 -12.11 11.55 5.18
N SER A 152 -13.00 10.96 5.97
CA SER A 152 -12.86 9.62 6.53
C SER A 152 -13.89 8.69 5.92
N PHE A 153 -13.65 7.40 6.00
CA PHE A 153 -14.64 6.41 5.57
C PHE A 153 -14.71 5.23 6.52
N THR A 154 -15.87 4.59 6.48
CA THR A 154 -16.11 3.28 7.08
C THR A 154 -16.79 2.42 6.03
N ALA A 155 -16.12 1.36 5.60
CA ALA A 155 -16.62 0.37 4.67
C ALA A 155 -17.03 -0.90 5.43
N ARG A 156 -18.07 -1.59 4.97
CA ARG A 156 -18.60 -2.80 5.60
C ARG A 156 -19.04 -3.82 4.57
N THR A 157 -18.87 -5.07 4.93
CA THR A 157 -19.41 -6.20 4.20
C THR A 157 -19.72 -7.34 5.17
N THR A 158 -20.64 -8.22 4.78
CA THR A 158 -21.02 -9.40 5.56
C THR A 158 -20.84 -10.64 4.69
N LEU A 159 -20.02 -11.58 5.14
CA LEU A 159 -19.83 -12.86 4.47
C LEU A 159 -20.21 -14.00 5.41
N GLY A 160 -21.30 -14.71 5.09
CA GLY A 160 -21.87 -15.69 6.00
C GLY A 160 -22.41 -15.05 7.28
N ALA A 161 -21.86 -15.43 8.42
CA ALA A 161 -22.19 -14.87 9.73
C ALA A 161 -21.16 -13.80 10.20
N ALA A 162 -20.06 -13.59 9.47
CA ALA A 162 -19.02 -12.65 9.83
C ALA A 162 -19.26 -11.28 9.18
N GLU A 163 -19.16 -10.22 9.99
CA GLU A 163 -19.16 -8.82 9.53
C GLU A 163 -17.74 -8.31 9.53
N TYR A 164 -17.32 -7.72 8.41
CA TYR A 164 -16.02 -7.11 8.23
C TYR A 164 -16.16 -5.60 8.06
N THR A 165 -15.28 -4.85 8.71
CA THR A 165 -15.28 -3.39 8.69
C THR A 165 -13.88 -2.89 8.43
N GLU A 166 -13.75 -1.99 7.44
CA GLU A 166 -12.53 -1.27 7.14
C GLU A 166 -12.75 0.23 7.30
N THR A 167 -11.74 0.91 7.82
CA THR A 167 -11.76 2.36 8.01
C THR A 167 -10.52 3.00 7.42
N GLY A 168 -10.67 4.23 6.97
CA GLY A 168 -9.54 4.98 6.43
C GLY A 168 -9.87 6.44 6.21
N GLY A 169 -8.98 7.14 5.52
CA GLY A 169 -9.17 8.55 5.22
C GLY A 169 -8.34 9.01 4.04
N PHE A 170 -8.83 10.03 3.38
CA PHE A 170 -8.17 10.68 2.26
C PHE A 170 -8.34 12.19 2.32
N ALA A 171 -7.52 12.91 1.57
CA ALA A 171 -7.64 14.35 1.40
C ALA A 171 -7.95 14.68 -0.06
N VAL A 172 -8.77 15.71 -0.26
CA VAL A 172 -8.97 16.33 -1.55
C VAL A 172 -8.26 17.68 -1.54
N MET A 173 -7.34 17.88 -2.46
CA MET A 173 -6.52 19.09 -2.58
C MET A 173 -7.06 19.99 -3.68
N PRO A 174 -6.99 21.32 -3.50
CA PRO A 174 -7.31 22.26 -4.59
C PRO A 174 -6.25 22.16 -5.70
N VAL A 175 -6.66 22.35 -6.94
CA VAL A 175 -5.73 22.52 -8.05
C VAL A 175 -5.30 24.00 -8.06
N ASN A 176 -4.04 24.26 -7.66
CA ASN A 176 -3.47 25.60 -7.82
C ASN A 176 -3.24 25.86 -9.32
N MET A 177 -4.00 26.77 -9.89
CA MET A 177 -3.76 27.35 -11.23
C MET A 177 -2.68 28.42 -11.15
#